data_bb71a06d54c4ddb8885f34d861136b91
#
_entry.id   bb71a06d54c4ddb8885f34d861136b91
#
_cell.length_a   1.000
_cell.length_b   1.000
_cell.length_c   1.000
_cell.angle_alpha   90.00
_cell.angle_beta   90.00
_cell.angle_gamma   90.00
#
_symmetry.space_group_name_H-M   'P 1'
#
loop_
_entity.id
_entity.type
_entity.pdbx_description
1 polymer ?
#
loop_
_entity_poly.entity_id
_entity_poly.type
_entity_poly.pdbx_seq_one_letter_code
_entity_poly.pdbx_strand_id
1 'polypeptide(L)'
;VASHTEKLTVSRPHPLWSEQDPEQWWLATDTAMKALGAQHSLRDVKAVGIAGQMHGATLLDKSLQVLRPAILWNDGRCAEECQLLEDKVSASR
;
A
#
# COMPACT_ATOMS: atom_id res chain seq x y z
N VAL A 1 0.59 1.90 27.36
CA VAL A 1 0.65 1.87 25.89
C VAL A 1 -0.26 0.77 25.39
N ALA A 2 -1.06 1.05 24.37
CA ALA A 2 -1.98 0.11 23.75
C ALA A 2 -1.60 -0.10 22.28
N SER A 3 -1.91 -1.26 21.75
CA SER A 3 -1.74 -1.57 20.33
C SER A 3 -2.92 -2.38 19.80
N HIS A 4 -3.18 -2.24 18.53
CA HIS A 4 -4.12 -3.07 17.80
C HIS A 4 -3.60 -3.33 16.40
N THR A 5 -3.84 -4.52 15.88
CA THR A 5 -3.35 -4.94 14.56
C THR A 5 -4.50 -5.51 13.75
N GLU A 6 -4.70 -4.98 12.56
CA GLU A 6 -5.58 -5.55 11.54
C GLU A 6 -4.76 -6.19 10.44
N LYS A 7 -5.23 -7.34 9.97
CA LYS A 7 -4.55 -8.09 8.90
C LYS A 7 -4.97 -7.58 7.54
N LEU A 8 -4.00 -7.43 6.65
CA LEU A 8 -4.21 -7.15 5.24
C LEU A 8 -3.86 -8.38 4.39
N THR A 9 -4.61 -8.58 3.32
CA THR A 9 -4.36 -9.68 2.38
C THR A 9 -3.61 -9.14 1.17
N VAL A 10 -2.55 -9.86 0.78
CA VAL A 10 -1.84 -9.61 -0.48
C VAL A 10 -2.43 -10.53 -1.55
N SER A 11 -2.86 -9.97 -2.66
CA SER A 11 -3.32 -10.70 -3.83
C SER A 11 -2.16 -11.02 -4.76
N ARG A 12 -2.13 -12.24 -5.28
CA ARG A 12 -1.14 -12.73 -6.24
C ARG A 12 -1.84 -13.41 -7.41
N PRO A 13 -2.55 -12.65 -8.26
CA PRO A 13 -3.40 -13.22 -9.31
C PRO A 13 -2.61 -13.92 -10.43
N HIS A 14 -1.32 -13.59 -10.58
CA HIS A 14 -0.40 -14.20 -11.53
C HIS A 14 0.98 -14.41 -10.89
N PRO A 15 1.84 -15.27 -11.47
CA PRO A 15 3.24 -15.37 -11.06
C PRO A 15 3.92 -13.99 -11.09
N LEU A 16 4.77 -13.72 -10.13
CA LEU A 16 5.49 -12.44 -9.93
C LEU A 16 4.62 -11.24 -9.54
N TRP A 17 3.30 -11.33 -9.57
CA TRP A 17 2.42 -10.24 -9.18
C TRP A 17 2.23 -10.18 -7.67
N SER A 18 2.17 -8.95 -7.15
CA SER A 18 1.88 -8.67 -5.76
C SER A 18 1.08 -7.39 -5.66
N GLU A 19 -0.17 -7.50 -5.26
CA GLU A 19 -1.14 -6.40 -5.26
C GLU A 19 -1.91 -6.33 -3.94
N GLN A 20 -2.37 -5.12 -3.61
CA GLN A 20 -3.36 -4.89 -2.55
C GLN A 20 -4.40 -3.89 -3.01
N ASP A 21 -5.62 -4.06 -2.48
CA ASP A 21 -6.67 -3.07 -2.63
C ASP A 21 -6.44 -1.91 -1.65
N PRO A 22 -6.22 -0.67 -2.13
CA PRO A 22 -6.00 0.49 -1.26
C PRO A 22 -7.16 0.79 -0.30
N GLU A 23 -8.39 0.45 -0.66
CA GLU A 23 -9.55 0.65 0.21
C GLU A 23 -9.44 -0.23 1.49
N GLN A 24 -8.80 -1.38 1.39
CA GLN A 24 -8.55 -2.24 2.55
C GLN A 24 -7.57 -1.61 3.53
N TRP A 25 -6.65 -0.75 3.08
CA TRP A 25 -5.74 -0.04 3.98
C TRP A 25 -6.50 0.94 4.88
N TRP A 26 -7.45 1.67 4.28
CA TRP A 26 -8.30 2.58 5.03
C TRP A 26 -9.22 1.82 6.00
N LEU A 27 -9.88 0.77 5.52
CA LEU A 27 -10.78 -0.03 6.34
C LEU A 27 -10.05 -0.65 7.55
N ALA A 28 -8.87 -1.22 7.34
CA ALA A 28 -8.05 -1.78 8.41
C ALA A 28 -7.62 -0.70 9.41
N THR A 29 -7.23 0.48 8.93
CA THR A 29 -6.85 1.61 9.78
C THR A 29 -8.03 2.08 10.61
N ASP A 30 -9.20 2.29 10.02
CA ASP A 30 -10.42 2.72 10.71
C ASP A 30 -10.83 1.68 11.77
N THR A 31 -10.80 0.40 11.42
CA THR A 31 -11.10 -0.70 12.34
C THR A 31 -10.14 -0.72 13.53
N ALA A 32 -8.84 -0.60 13.27
CA ALA A 32 -7.81 -0.57 14.31
C ALA A 32 -7.99 0.64 15.25
N MET A 33 -8.28 1.81 14.70
CA MET A 33 -8.53 3.02 15.49
C MET A 33 -9.78 2.91 16.36
N LYS A 34 -10.86 2.33 15.84
CA LYS A 34 -12.10 2.06 16.61
C LYS A 34 -11.84 1.07 17.75
N ALA A 35 -11.09 0.01 17.50
CA ALA A 35 -10.71 -0.99 18.52
C ALA A 35 -9.86 -0.37 19.63
N LEU A 36 -8.88 0.48 19.30
CA LEU A 36 -8.09 1.23 20.27
C LEU A 36 -8.97 2.17 21.10
N GLY A 37 -9.86 2.92 20.44
CA GLY A 37 -10.78 3.85 21.08
C GLY A 37 -11.77 3.19 22.04
N ALA A 38 -12.13 1.92 21.78
CA ALA A 38 -12.98 1.12 22.68
C ALA A 38 -12.22 0.65 23.94
N GLN A 39 -10.90 0.48 23.85
CA GLN A 39 -10.06 0.05 24.96
C GLN A 39 -9.52 1.22 25.79
N HIS A 40 -9.22 2.35 25.13
CA HIS A 40 -8.60 3.51 25.75
C HIS A 40 -9.17 4.81 25.18
N SER A 41 -9.35 5.82 26.04
CA SER A 41 -9.75 7.15 25.55
C SER A 41 -8.68 7.74 24.63
N LEU A 42 -9.10 8.15 23.44
CA LEU A 42 -8.22 8.85 22.48
C LEU A 42 -8.30 10.38 22.61
N ARG A 43 -9.05 10.91 23.59
CA ARG A 43 -9.29 12.37 23.76
C ARG A 43 -8.01 13.16 24.01
N ASP A 44 -7.03 12.54 24.65
CA ASP A 44 -5.76 13.17 25.03
C ASP A 44 -4.65 12.99 24.00
N VAL A 45 -4.94 12.35 22.86
CA VAL A 45 -3.99 12.24 21.76
C VAL A 45 -3.69 13.63 21.19
N LYS A 46 -2.42 14.03 21.20
CA LYS A 46 -1.98 15.37 20.77
C LYS A 46 -1.42 15.39 19.36
N ALA A 47 -0.94 14.25 18.87
CA ALA A 47 -0.35 14.12 17.54
C ALA A 47 -0.52 12.69 17.02
N VAL A 48 -0.47 12.56 15.69
CA VAL A 48 -0.48 11.28 14.98
C VAL A 48 0.74 11.24 14.07
N GLY A 49 1.51 10.15 14.16
CA GLY A 49 2.54 9.81 13.20
C GLY A 49 2.04 8.74 12.25
N ILE A 50 2.32 8.89 10.96
CA ILE A 50 1.92 7.95 9.93
C ILE A 50 3.17 7.30 9.35
N ALA A 51 3.17 5.97 9.27
CA ALA A 51 4.15 5.20 8.54
C ALA A 51 3.42 4.25 7.59
N GLY A 52 4.06 3.89 6.50
CA GLY A 52 3.43 3.03 5.50
C GLY A 52 4.45 2.30 4.66
N GLN A 53 3.94 1.41 3.81
CA GLN A 53 4.73 0.69 2.83
C GLN A 53 5.15 1.66 1.71
N MET A 54 6.43 1.72 1.43
CA MET A 54 6.99 2.56 0.37
C MET A 54 6.90 1.86 -1.01
N HIS A 55 7.09 2.64 -2.07
CA HIS A 55 7.17 2.18 -3.47
C HIS A 55 5.93 1.49 -4.04
N GLY A 56 4.80 1.50 -3.34
CA GLY A 56 3.52 1.05 -3.88
C GLY A 56 2.89 2.12 -4.78
N ALA A 57 2.43 1.73 -5.96
CA ALA A 57 1.75 2.64 -6.88
C ALA A 57 0.23 2.50 -6.75
N THR A 58 -0.43 3.53 -6.25
CA THR A 58 -1.89 3.64 -6.23
C THR A 58 -2.33 4.66 -7.29
N LEU A 59 -3.12 4.21 -8.26
CA LEU A 59 -3.64 5.05 -9.32
C LEU A 59 -5.08 5.47 -9.03
N LEU A 60 -5.33 6.76 -9.13
CA LEU A 60 -6.63 7.36 -8.89
C LEU A 60 -7.12 8.06 -10.16
N ASP A 61 -8.44 8.11 -10.35
CA ASP A 61 -9.04 8.97 -11.35
C ASP A 61 -9.13 10.43 -10.87
N LYS A 62 -9.65 11.31 -11.73
CA LYS A 62 -9.83 12.73 -11.40
C LYS A 62 -10.82 12.99 -10.26
N SER A 63 -11.62 11.99 -9.88
CA SER A 63 -12.55 12.02 -8.75
C SER A 63 -11.98 11.36 -7.50
N LEU A 64 -10.67 11.04 -7.52
CA LEU A 64 -9.92 10.36 -6.46
C LEU A 64 -10.41 8.94 -6.18
N GLN A 65 -11.06 8.30 -7.15
CA GLN A 65 -11.44 6.89 -7.04
C GLN A 65 -10.30 5.97 -7.48
N VAL A 66 -10.11 4.89 -6.77
CA VAL A 66 -9.09 3.88 -7.08
C VAL A 66 -9.40 3.22 -8.42
N LEU A 67 -8.47 3.27 -9.37
CA LEU A 67 -8.63 2.69 -10.71
C LEU A 67 -8.32 1.19 -10.74
N ARG A 68 -7.45 0.73 -9.88
CA ARG A 68 -6.99 -0.67 -9.82
C ARG A 68 -6.30 -0.97 -8.49
N PRO A 69 -6.08 -2.24 -8.14
CA PRO A 69 -5.25 -2.61 -7.01
C PRO A 69 -3.85 -1.98 -7.10
N ALA A 70 -3.32 -1.59 -5.96
CA ALA A 70 -1.95 -1.06 -5.87
C ALA A 70 -0.92 -2.15 -6.16
N ILE A 71 0.02 -1.86 -7.03
CA ILE A 71 1.19 -2.70 -7.29
C ILE A 71 2.18 -2.49 -6.16
N LEU A 72 2.57 -3.56 -5.48
CA LEU A 72 3.45 -3.49 -4.31
C LEU A 72 4.92 -3.50 -4.71
N TRP A 73 5.78 -3.08 -3.77
CA TRP A 73 7.23 -2.99 -3.97
C TRP A 73 7.92 -4.32 -4.34
N ASN A 74 7.33 -5.44 -3.95
CA ASN A 74 7.83 -6.80 -4.22
C ASN A 74 7.16 -7.46 -5.44
N ASP A 75 6.48 -6.67 -6.27
CA ASP A 75 5.91 -7.11 -7.53
C ASP A 75 7.00 -7.16 -8.62
N GLY A 76 7.06 -8.24 -9.35
CA GLY A 76 8.08 -8.46 -10.38
C GLY A 76 7.58 -8.42 -11.83
N ARG A 77 6.35 -7.94 -12.04
CA ARG A 77 5.72 -7.96 -13.38
C ARG A 77 6.44 -7.11 -14.43
N CYS A 78 7.18 -6.10 -14.01
CA CYS A 78 7.89 -5.18 -14.90
C CYS A 78 9.33 -5.59 -15.25
N ALA A 79 9.68 -6.86 -15.04
CA ALA A 79 11.05 -7.33 -15.27
C ALA A 79 11.51 -7.14 -16.74
N GLU A 80 10.62 -7.37 -17.70
CA GLU A 80 10.93 -7.18 -19.13
C GLU A 80 11.12 -5.70 -19.47
N GLU A 81 10.28 -4.81 -18.94
CA GLU A 81 10.40 -3.37 -19.14
C GLU A 81 11.66 -2.81 -18.49
N CYS A 82 12.07 -3.33 -17.34
CA CYS A 82 13.34 -2.99 -16.71
C CYS A 82 14.52 -3.33 -17.63
N GLN A 83 14.54 -4.54 -18.20
CA GLN A 83 15.60 -4.95 -19.12
C GLN A 83 15.63 -4.06 -20.36
N LEU A 84 14.47 -3.76 -20.96
CA LEU A 84 14.40 -2.85 -22.11
C LEU A 84 14.92 -1.44 -21.81
N LEU A 85 14.68 -0.94 -20.60
CA LEU A 85 15.19 0.37 -20.17
C LEU A 85 16.70 0.34 -19.96
N GLU A 86 17.22 -0.71 -19.32
CA GLU A 86 18.65 -0.89 -19.10
C GLU A 86 19.42 -0.98 -20.41
N ASP A 87 18.92 -1.75 -21.38
CA ASP A 87 19.52 -1.87 -22.71
C ASP A 87 19.59 -0.51 -23.43
N LYS A 88 18.52 0.28 -23.35
CA LYS A 88 18.48 1.63 -23.97
C LYS A 88 19.44 2.61 -23.29
N VAL A 89 19.53 2.60 -21.97
CA VAL A 89 20.42 3.49 -21.22
C VAL A 89 21.86 3.09 -21.39
N SER A 90 22.17 1.80 -21.40
CA SER A 90 23.55 1.29 -21.64
C SER A 90 24.06 1.64 -23.03
N ALA A 91 23.19 1.67 -24.03
CA ALA A 91 23.54 2.07 -25.39
C ALA A 91 23.83 3.59 -25.53
N SER A 92 23.49 4.40 -24.52
CA SER A 92 23.70 5.86 -24.50
C SER A 92 24.92 6.30 -23.68
N ARG A 93 25.66 5.38 -23.09
CA ARG A 93 26.91 5.58 -22.34
C ARG A 93 28.08 5.11 -23.17
#